data_67986e76c4efc348af5a8332c10a560b
#
_entry.id   67986e76c4efc348af5a8332c10a560b
#
_cell.length_a   1.000
_cell.length_b   1.000
_cell.length_c   1.000
_cell.angle_alpha   90.00
_cell.angle_beta   90.00
_cell.angle_gamma   90.00
#
_symmetry.space_group_name_H-M   'P 1'
#
loop_
_entity.id
_entity.type
_entity.pdbx_description
1 polymer ?
#
loop_
_entity_poly.entity_id
_entity_poly.type
_entity_poly.pdbx_seq_one_letter_code
_entity_poly.pdbx_strand_id
1 'polypeptide(L)'
;MEEFEKKKKITIISIVIIIIVVLISVIFLLTKNNKKTTSKTNSEIKASAYKISGNSLEDFDLCFLQLENAKKNKVYSPLSIKYALEMLEEGTNGQSKKQISNIIGEYKGKKYINNENMSFANAVFIKESYKDAIKENYVNTLKNKYNAEVIYDSLKNTNNINSWISNKTLNLINNALSNPGEDPRFILVNALGIDMEWEEKFLKCLGGCNAIYPHEKFAWYGPETVTAKIFNNEQEAAGIKIIASLNNYDIVNELKEEKIREIVGNAYREYLAEDPYDLNGDLSEENINKVVNEYLDKYIENINSNYKRIDKTTDFSHYVDTNIKAFAKDLKEYNGTTLQYVAIMPQSEELDSYIKNINASKINEIINKLKNLKSENFKDGVITKITGFIPKFKFDYSLNFQDDLKTLGITDIFDKNKADMTGITSEKNIFVEKAIHKANIEFTQDGIKASAASTFEGGLGSGEFDYSFDVPIEEIDLTFDKPYMFIIRDKNSGEVWFTGTVYEPLEWTKDPDYCNANEC
;
A
#
# COMPACT_ATOMS: atom_id res chain seq x y z
N MET A 1 -74.05 -9.05 19.81
CA MET A 1 -72.81 -8.19 19.88
C MET A 1 -71.50 -9.00 19.44
N GLU A 2 -71.34 -10.22 19.86
CA GLU A 2 -70.19 -11.05 19.59
C GLU A 2 -69.99 -11.39 18.08
N GLU A 3 -71.07 -11.65 17.38
CA GLU A 3 -71.03 -11.99 15.94
C GLU A 3 -70.67 -10.75 15.06
N PHE A 4 -71.01 -9.57 15.48
CA PHE A 4 -70.67 -8.33 14.80
C PHE A 4 -69.19 -7.97 14.97
N GLU A 5 -68.61 -8.19 16.15
CA GLU A 5 -67.19 -8.00 16.43
C GLU A 5 -66.35 -9.04 15.67
N LYS A 6 -66.81 -10.25 15.52
CA LYS A 6 -66.13 -11.31 14.77
C LYS A 6 -66.09 -11.02 13.28
N LYS A 7 -67.18 -10.50 12.69
CA LYS A 7 -67.21 -10.08 11.29
C LYS A 7 -66.28 -8.87 11.03
N LYS A 8 -66.25 -7.90 11.97
CA LYS A 8 -65.37 -6.72 11.87
C LYS A 8 -63.87 -7.11 11.91
N LYS A 9 -63.47 -8.06 12.78
CA LYS A 9 -62.14 -8.60 12.84
C LYS A 9 -61.73 -9.33 11.55
N ILE A 10 -62.63 -10.15 10.98
CA ILE A 10 -62.35 -10.86 9.73
C ILE A 10 -62.18 -9.86 8.57
N THR A 11 -62.97 -8.80 8.50
CA THR A 11 -62.86 -7.77 7.47
C THR A 11 -61.55 -7.01 7.59
N ILE A 12 -61.12 -6.65 8.79
CA ILE A 12 -59.81 -5.98 9.03
C ILE A 12 -58.64 -6.87 8.61
N ILE A 13 -58.68 -8.14 8.98
CA ILE A 13 -57.63 -9.11 8.60
C ILE A 13 -57.58 -9.27 7.08
N SER A 14 -58.71 -9.34 6.40
CA SER A 14 -58.75 -9.44 4.93
C SER A 14 -58.18 -8.20 4.24
N ILE A 15 -58.46 -7.01 4.75
CA ILE A 15 -57.88 -5.75 4.22
C ILE A 15 -56.36 -5.72 4.42
N VAL A 16 -55.85 -6.13 5.58
CA VAL A 16 -54.41 -6.19 5.86
C VAL A 16 -53.70 -7.17 4.91
N ILE A 17 -54.31 -8.34 4.68
CA ILE A 17 -53.77 -9.32 3.74
C ILE A 17 -53.72 -8.77 2.30
N ILE A 18 -54.75 -8.08 1.86
CA ILE A 18 -54.78 -7.44 0.54
C ILE A 18 -53.67 -6.38 0.41
N ILE A 19 -53.47 -5.55 1.45
CA ILE A 19 -52.43 -4.53 1.45
C ILE A 19 -51.02 -5.19 1.38
N ILE A 20 -50.81 -6.28 2.10
CA ILE A 20 -49.53 -7.02 2.08
C ILE A 20 -49.27 -7.62 0.69
N VAL A 21 -50.30 -8.22 0.06
CA VAL A 21 -50.19 -8.78 -1.30
C VAL A 21 -49.88 -7.70 -2.33
N VAL A 22 -50.53 -6.52 -2.21
CA VAL A 22 -50.24 -5.38 -3.09
C VAL A 22 -48.83 -4.86 -2.89
N LEU A 23 -48.34 -4.72 -1.66
CA LEU A 23 -46.99 -4.32 -1.34
C LEU A 23 -45.96 -5.30 -1.90
N ILE A 24 -46.19 -6.59 -1.73
CA ILE A 24 -45.32 -7.64 -2.31
C ILE A 24 -45.31 -7.59 -3.84
N SER A 25 -46.49 -7.35 -4.46
CA SER A 25 -46.60 -7.21 -5.90
C SER A 25 -45.89 -5.96 -6.44
N VAL A 26 -45.95 -4.85 -5.72
CA VAL A 26 -45.23 -3.61 -6.05
C VAL A 26 -43.73 -3.79 -5.90
N ILE A 27 -43.27 -4.43 -4.82
CA ILE A 27 -41.85 -4.77 -4.63
C ILE A 27 -41.36 -5.71 -5.74
N PHE A 28 -42.15 -6.72 -6.14
CA PHE A 28 -41.82 -7.64 -7.22
C PHE A 28 -41.77 -6.95 -8.58
N LEU A 29 -42.66 -6.00 -8.85
CA LEU A 29 -42.64 -5.19 -10.08
C LEU A 29 -41.45 -4.23 -10.10
N LEU A 30 -41.11 -3.61 -8.97
CA LEU A 30 -39.92 -2.74 -8.85
C LEU A 30 -38.60 -3.54 -9.01
N THR A 31 -38.53 -4.75 -8.45
CA THR A 31 -37.35 -5.61 -8.60
C THR A 31 -37.26 -6.21 -10.01
N LYS A 32 -38.39 -6.46 -10.68
CA LYS A 32 -38.40 -7.00 -12.06
C LYS A 32 -38.04 -5.94 -13.11
N ASN A 33 -38.41 -4.68 -12.89
CA ASN A 33 -37.99 -3.57 -13.76
C ASN A 33 -36.50 -3.23 -13.56
N ASN A 34 -35.92 -3.41 -12.36
CA ASN A 34 -34.49 -3.22 -12.16
C ASN A 34 -33.61 -4.33 -12.76
N LYS A 35 -34.16 -5.50 -13.10
CA LYS A 35 -33.38 -6.61 -13.70
C LYS A 35 -33.27 -6.56 -15.23
N LYS A 36 -34.00 -5.69 -15.93
CA LYS A 36 -33.95 -5.64 -17.40
C LYS A 36 -33.14 -4.48 -18.00
N THR A 37 -32.70 -3.51 -17.16
CA THR A 37 -31.96 -2.33 -17.68
C THR A 37 -30.47 -2.36 -17.34
N THR A 38 -29.97 -3.36 -16.55
CA THR A 38 -28.59 -3.37 -16.02
C THR A 38 -27.58 -4.21 -16.82
N SER A 39 -27.96 -4.92 -17.87
CA SER A 39 -27.01 -5.84 -18.54
C SER A 39 -26.43 -5.36 -19.87
N LYS A 40 -26.89 -4.24 -20.44
CA LYS A 40 -26.32 -3.69 -21.68
C LYS A 40 -25.61 -2.34 -21.52
N THR A 41 -25.89 -1.60 -20.44
CA THR A 41 -25.27 -0.29 -20.18
C THR A 41 -23.99 -0.38 -19.34
N ASN A 42 -23.76 -1.48 -18.62
CA ASN A 42 -22.60 -1.61 -17.73
C ASN A 42 -21.25 -1.90 -18.43
N SER A 43 -21.25 -2.41 -19.66
CA SER A 43 -19.98 -2.68 -20.37
C SER A 43 -19.44 -1.47 -21.13
N GLU A 44 -20.31 -0.64 -21.73
CA GLU A 44 -19.86 0.59 -22.42
C GLU A 44 -19.50 1.73 -21.45
N ILE A 45 -20.20 1.84 -20.30
CA ILE A 45 -19.88 2.82 -19.27
C ILE A 45 -18.56 2.48 -18.57
N LYS A 46 -18.20 1.20 -18.42
CA LYS A 46 -16.93 0.77 -17.80
C LYS A 46 -15.70 1.15 -18.63
N ALA A 47 -15.72 0.99 -19.93
CA ALA A 47 -14.57 1.28 -20.78
C ALA A 47 -14.19 2.78 -20.78
N SER A 48 -15.19 3.67 -20.82
CA SER A 48 -14.95 5.12 -20.80
C SER A 48 -14.47 5.64 -19.44
N ALA A 49 -14.78 4.94 -18.34
CA ALA A 49 -14.32 5.31 -17.00
C ALA A 49 -12.82 5.13 -16.80
N TYR A 50 -12.19 4.25 -17.59
CA TYR A 50 -10.76 3.93 -17.46
C TYR A 50 -9.89 4.61 -18.52
N LYS A 51 -10.42 5.62 -19.23
CA LYS A 51 -9.62 6.42 -20.17
C LYS A 51 -8.59 7.24 -19.38
N ILE A 52 -7.33 7.14 -19.80
CA ILE A 52 -6.22 7.84 -19.18
C ILE A 52 -6.20 9.30 -19.65
N SER A 53 -6.13 10.25 -18.71
CA SER A 53 -6.10 11.68 -19.01
C SER A 53 -4.70 12.29 -18.97
N GLY A 54 -3.72 11.58 -18.38
CA GLY A 54 -2.34 12.08 -18.28
C GLY A 54 -1.39 11.12 -17.56
N ASN A 55 -0.28 11.66 -17.08
CA ASN A 55 0.75 10.92 -16.36
C ASN A 55 0.63 11.12 -14.84
N SER A 56 -0.53 10.81 -14.29
CA SER A 56 -0.83 10.87 -12.86
C SER A 56 -1.47 9.56 -12.42
N LEU A 57 -1.95 9.51 -11.18
CA LEU A 57 -2.78 8.40 -10.71
C LEU A 57 -4.16 8.48 -11.37
N GLU A 58 -4.54 7.45 -12.08
CA GLU A 58 -5.75 7.34 -12.89
C GLU A 58 -6.57 6.10 -12.49
N ASP A 59 -7.86 6.08 -12.80
CA ASP A 59 -8.72 4.91 -12.55
C ASP A 59 -8.21 3.66 -13.27
N PHE A 60 -7.54 3.82 -14.42
CA PHE A 60 -6.86 2.74 -15.11
C PHE A 60 -5.83 2.01 -14.23
N ASP A 61 -5.17 2.71 -13.33
CA ASP A 61 -4.16 2.10 -12.46
C ASP A 61 -4.76 1.13 -11.43
N LEU A 62 -6.06 1.21 -11.19
CA LEU A 62 -6.82 0.38 -10.25
C LEU A 62 -7.67 -0.69 -10.96
N CYS A 63 -7.87 -0.57 -12.27
CA CYS A 63 -8.87 -1.36 -13.00
C CYS A 63 -8.64 -2.87 -12.91
N PHE A 64 -7.38 -3.34 -12.97
CA PHE A 64 -7.08 -4.78 -12.89
C PHE A 64 -7.32 -5.35 -11.48
N LEU A 65 -7.18 -4.56 -10.41
CA LEU A 65 -7.62 -4.99 -9.08
C LEU A 65 -9.14 -5.19 -9.03
N GLN A 66 -9.88 -4.32 -9.73
CA GLN A 66 -11.34 -4.37 -9.78
C GLN A 66 -11.87 -5.49 -10.66
N LEU A 67 -11.22 -5.75 -11.81
CA LEU A 67 -11.58 -6.81 -12.74
C LEU A 67 -11.24 -8.20 -12.20
N GLU A 68 -10.05 -8.35 -11.64
CA GLU A 68 -9.57 -9.59 -11.03
C GLU A 68 -9.84 -9.67 -9.50
N ASN A 69 -11.03 -9.40 -9.07
CA ASN A 69 -11.37 -9.23 -7.65
C ASN A 69 -11.39 -10.55 -6.84
N ALA A 70 -10.30 -11.30 -6.85
CA ALA A 70 -10.09 -12.47 -6.02
C ALA A 70 -9.34 -12.11 -4.73
N LYS A 71 -9.72 -12.74 -3.60
CA LYS A 71 -9.08 -12.56 -2.28
C LYS A 71 -7.73 -13.27 -2.23
N LYS A 72 -6.72 -12.70 -2.84
CA LYS A 72 -5.33 -13.22 -2.90
C LYS A 72 -4.32 -12.09 -3.05
N ASN A 73 -3.07 -12.37 -2.76
CA ASN A 73 -1.96 -11.47 -3.07
C ASN A 73 -1.90 -11.17 -4.57
N LYS A 74 -1.78 -9.91 -4.92
CA LYS A 74 -1.66 -9.44 -6.30
C LYS A 74 -0.67 -8.30 -6.38
N VAL A 75 0.07 -8.26 -7.47
CA VAL A 75 0.87 -7.10 -7.85
C VAL A 75 0.92 -7.00 -9.36
N TYR A 76 0.75 -5.79 -9.88
CA TYR A 76 1.00 -5.51 -11.29
C TYR A 76 1.53 -4.08 -11.46
N SER A 77 2.09 -3.80 -12.63
CA SER A 77 2.59 -2.48 -12.96
C SER A 77 1.71 -1.80 -14.00
N PRO A 78 0.86 -0.85 -13.59
CA PRO A 78 0.11 -0.02 -14.53
C PRO A 78 1.01 0.71 -15.52
N LEU A 79 2.15 1.22 -15.04
CA LEU A 79 3.17 1.87 -15.89
C LEU A 79 3.59 0.96 -17.04
N SER A 80 3.95 -0.30 -16.73
CA SER A 80 4.35 -1.29 -17.71
C SER A 80 3.25 -1.56 -18.76
N ILE A 81 2.01 -1.68 -18.30
CA ILE A 81 0.87 -1.95 -19.18
C ILE A 81 0.58 -0.74 -20.09
N LYS A 82 0.65 0.49 -19.57
CA LYS A 82 0.50 1.72 -20.37
C LYS A 82 1.54 1.79 -21.50
N TYR A 83 2.80 1.50 -21.19
CA TYR A 83 3.87 1.46 -22.19
C TYR A 83 3.66 0.38 -23.26
N ALA A 84 3.24 -0.82 -22.83
CA ALA A 84 2.93 -1.90 -23.75
C ALA A 84 1.80 -1.50 -24.73
N LEU A 85 0.77 -0.82 -24.22
CA LEU A 85 -0.33 -0.32 -25.07
C LEU A 85 0.12 0.78 -26.03
N GLU A 86 0.97 1.73 -25.60
CA GLU A 86 1.54 2.74 -26.49
C GLU A 86 2.37 2.11 -27.63
N MET A 87 3.23 1.13 -27.31
CA MET A 87 4.02 0.43 -28.33
C MET A 87 3.15 -0.35 -29.33
N LEU A 88 2.04 -0.91 -28.85
CA LEU A 88 1.04 -1.54 -29.73
C LEU A 88 0.30 -0.51 -30.58
N GLU A 89 -0.04 0.65 -30.02
CA GLU A 89 -0.70 1.73 -30.77
C GLU A 89 0.13 2.19 -31.96
N GLU A 90 1.45 2.32 -31.80
CA GLU A 90 2.36 2.68 -32.89
C GLU A 90 2.36 1.65 -34.06
N GLY A 91 2.09 0.39 -33.72
CA GLY A 91 2.06 -0.72 -34.68
C GLY A 91 0.69 -1.01 -35.28
N THR A 92 -0.37 -0.36 -34.81
CA THR A 92 -1.75 -0.64 -35.23
C THR A 92 -2.33 0.48 -36.10
N ASN A 93 -3.36 0.14 -36.87
CA ASN A 93 -4.14 1.08 -37.64
C ASN A 93 -5.65 0.79 -37.46
N GLY A 94 -6.48 1.58 -38.15
CA GLY A 94 -7.93 1.38 -38.22
C GLY A 94 -8.61 1.26 -36.86
N GLN A 95 -9.46 0.26 -36.71
CA GLN A 95 -10.25 0.03 -35.51
C GLN A 95 -9.36 -0.48 -34.34
N SER A 96 -8.35 -1.29 -34.63
CA SER A 96 -7.38 -1.76 -33.63
C SER A 96 -6.70 -0.59 -32.92
N LYS A 97 -6.19 0.39 -33.69
CA LYS A 97 -5.60 1.60 -33.14
C LYS A 97 -6.61 2.42 -32.33
N LYS A 98 -7.81 2.62 -32.87
CA LYS A 98 -8.86 3.40 -32.20
C LYS A 98 -9.27 2.82 -30.85
N GLN A 99 -9.33 1.49 -30.71
CA GLN A 99 -9.64 0.84 -29.44
C GLN A 99 -8.56 1.12 -28.38
N ILE A 100 -7.28 1.06 -28.76
CA ILE A 100 -6.16 1.37 -27.87
C ILE A 100 -6.16 2.86 -27.51
N SER A 101 -6.25 3.77 -28.50
CA SER A 101 -6.29 5.22 -28.29
C SER A 101 -7.42 5.67 -27.36
N ASN A 102 -8.57 4.96 -27.39
CA ASN A 102 -9.69 5.27 -26.51
C ASN A 102 -9.34 5.03 -25.02
N ILE A 103 -8.44 4.11 -24.73
CA ILE A 103 -7.98 3.83 -23.35
C ILE A 103 -6.76 4.70 -22.99
N ILE A 104 -5.72 4.68 -23.83
CA ILE A 104 -4.48 5.44 -23.55
C ILE A 104 -4.76 6.94 -23.45
N GLY A 105 -5.68 7.47 -24.27
CA GLY A 105 -6.07 8.87 -24.21
C GLY A 105 -4.91 9.83 -24.48
N GLU A 106 -4.58 10.65 -23.47
CA GLU A 106 -3.53 11.66 -23.54
C GLU A 106 -2.22 11.20 -22.88
N TYR A 107 -2.13 9.96 -22.45
CA TYR A 107 -0.92 9.41 -21.85
C TYR A 107 0.29 9.56 -22.77
N LYS A 108 1.43 9.90 -22.17
CA LYS A 108 2.73 9.96 -22.86
C LYS A 108 3.79 9.34 -21.98
N GLY A 109 4.30 8.20 -22.38
CA GLY A 109 5.36 7.50 -21.66
C GLY A 109 6.59 8.39 -21.48
N LYS A 110 7.09 8.47 -20.23
CA LYS A 110 8.34 9.16 -19.91
C LYS A 110 9.52 8.23 -20.11
N LYS A 111 10.69 8.78 -20.44
CA LYS A 111 11.93 7.98 -20.46
C LYS A 111 12.49 7.90 -19.05
N TYR A 112 12.63 6.70 -18.54
CA TYR A 112 13.30 6.42 -17.27
C TYR A 112 14.75 5.98 -17.53
N ILE A 113 15.64 6.39 -16.63
CA ILE A 113 17.07 6.04 -16.69
C ILE A 113 17.28 4.81 -15.81
N ASN A 114 17.67 3.71 -16.45
CA ASN A 114 17.98 2.48 -15.72
C ASN A 114 19.30 2.61 -14.94
N ASN A 115 19.32 2.01 -13.76
CA ASN A 115 20.51 1.88 -12.91
C ASN A 115 20.46 0.55 -12.14
N GLU A 116 21.33 0.37 -11.17
CA GLU A 116 21.42 -0.85 -10.36
C GLU A 116 20.20 -1.12 -9.47
N ASN A 117 19.37 -0.09 -9.21
CA ASN A 117 18.20 -0.17 -8.33
C ASN A 117 16.87 -0.11 -9.10
N MET A 118 16.91 0.28 -10.36
CA MET A 118 15.72 0.47 -11.19
C MET A 118 16.00 0.08 -12.63
N SER A 119 15.22 -0.83 -13.15
CA SER A 119 15.30 -1.23 -14.56
C SER A 119 13.91 -1.24 -15.18
N PHE A 120 13.73 -0.40 -16.18
CA PHE A 120 12.55 -0.32 -17.00
C PHE A 120 12.95 -0.62 -18.44
N ALA A 121 12.56 -1.78 -18.96
CA ALA A 121 12.97 -2.27 -20.26
C ALA A 121 11.79 -2.76 -21.10
N ASN A 122 11.85 -2.44 -22.37
CA ASN A 122 10.83 -2.78 -23.36
C ASN A 122 11.46 -3.59 -24.49
N ALA A 123 10.79 -4.63 -24.93
CA ALA A 123 11.19 -5.37 -26.12
C ALA A 123 10.01 -5.91 -26.91
N VAL A 124 10.26 -6.11 -28.19
CA VAL A 124 9.41 -6.88 -29.07
C VAL A 124 10.21 -8.06 -29.60
N PHE A 125 9.71 -9.26 -29.32
CA PHE A 125 10.24 -10.48 -29.90
C PHE A 125 9.43 -10.83 -31.14
N ILE A 126 10.13 -10.94 -32.26
CA ILE A 126 9.53 -11.20 -33.58
C ILE A 126 10.10 -12.51 -34.11
N LYS A 127 9.23 -13.37 -34.63
CA LYS A 127 9.66 -14.63 -35.26
C LYS A 127 10.63 -14.33 -36.41
N GLU A 128 11.82 -14.95 -36.39
CA GLU A 128 12.90 -14.71 -37.36
C GLU A 128 12.43 -14.72 -38.82
N SER A 129 11.48 -15.61 -39.18
CA SER A 129 10.91 -15.70 -40.53
C SER A 129 10.14 -14.47 -40.99
N TYR A 130 9.82 -13.52 -40.09
CA TYR A 130 9.12 -12.27 -40.42
C TYR A 130 10.05 -11.05 -40.51
N LYS A 131 11.35 -11.23 -40.26
CA LYS A 131 12.33 -10.14 -40.17
C LYS A 131 12.26 -9.18 -41.36
N ASP A 132 12.27 -9.70 -42.55
CA ASP A 132 12.28 -8.92 -43.79
C ASP A 132 10.92 -8.25 -44.10
N ALA A 133 9.85 -8.69 -43.42
CA ALA A 133 8.52 -8.13 -43.59
C ALA A 133 8.20 -7.02 -42.58
N ILE A 134 9.04 -6.82 -41.56
CA ILE A 134 8.83 -5.81 -40.53
C ILE A 134 9.23 -4.43 -41.03
N LYS A 135 8.37 -3.46 -40.83
CA LYS A 135 8.60 -2.08 -41.25
C LYS A 135 9.69 -1.41 -40.42
N GLU A 136 10.71 -0.90 -41.09
CA GLU A 136 11.82 -0.20 -40.47
C GLU A 136 11.36 1.01 -39.62
N ASN A 137 10.34 1.72 -40.09
CA ASN A 137 9.77 2.84 -39.36
C ASN A 137 9.25 2.44 -37.97
N TYR A 138 8.60 1.28 -37.86
CA TYR A 138 8.13 0.76 -36.57
C TYR A 138 9.31 0.45 -35.64
N VAL A 139 10.32 -0.26 -36.16
CA VAL A 139 11.55 -0.57 -35.39
C VAL A 139 12.22 0.70 -34.89
N ASN A 140 12.36 1.71 -35.73
CA ASN A 140 12.97 3.00 -35.38
C ASN A 140 12.14 3.76 -34.36
N THR A 141 10.80 3.72 -34.46
CA THR A 141 9.91 4.34 -33.47
C THR A 141 10.07 3.67 -32.10
N LEU A 142 10.06 2.34 -32.03
CA LEU A 142 10.26 1.61 -30.78
C LEU A 142 11.60 1.96 -30.12
N LYS A 143 12.68 1.96 -30.89
CA LYS A 143 14.02 2.31 -30.39
C LYS A 143 14.09 3.75 -29.88
N ASN A 144 13.63 4.71 -30.71
CA ASN A 144 13.87 6.12 -30.44
C ASN A 144 12.92 6.69 -29.38
N LYS A 145 11.65 6.25 -29.40
CA LYS A 145 10.60 6.78 -28.49
C LYS A 145 10.55 6.00 -27.18
N TYR A 146 10.68 4.69 -27.21
CA TYR A 146 10.46 3.82 -26.04
C TYR A 146 11.74 3.18 -25.49
N ASN A 147 12.89 3.42 -26.12
CA ASN A 147 14.15 2.71 -25.80
C ASN A 147 13.95 1.18 -25.81
N ALA A 148 13.08 0.70 -26.73
CA ALA A 148 12.73 -0.70 -26.80
C ALA A 148 13.69 -1.48 -27.72
N GLU A 149 13.95 -2.72 -27.35
CA GLU A 149 14.73 -3.66 -28.15
C GLU A 149 13.81 -4.42 -29.12
N VAL A 150 14.25 -4.58 -30.36
CA VAL A 150 13.58 -5.46 -31.33
C VAL A 150 14.47 -6.68 -31.52
N ILE A 151 13.96 -7.83 -31.09
CA ILE A 151 14.71 -9.09 -31.02
C ILE A 151 14.07 -10.10 -31.97
N TYR A 152 14.85 -10.63 -32.91
CA TYR A 152 14.40 -11.69 -33.80
C TYR A 152 14.80 -13.04 -33.19
N ASP A 153 13.81 -13.93 -33.06
CA ASP A 153 13.96 -15.23 -32.41
C ASP A 153 13.12 -16.31 -33.09
N SER A 154 13.48 -17.56 -32.89
CA SER A 154 12.71 -18.69 -33.41
C SER A 154 11.32 -18.82 -32.81
N LEU A 155 11.15 -18.30 -31.58
CA LEU A 155 9.97 -18.37 -30.72
C LEU A 155 9.45 -19.80 -30.47
N LYS A 156 10.32 -20.82 -30.64
CA LYS A 156 9.98 -22.22 -30.39
C LYS A 156 9.85 -22.58 -28.92
N ASN A 157 10.53 -21.81 -28.09
CA ASN A 157 10.50 -21.92 -26.63
C ASN A 157 10.64 -20.53 -25.99
N THR A 158 10.59 -20.45 -24.68
CA THR A 158 10.58 -19.20 -23.94
C THR A 158 11.93 -18.81 -23.35
N ASN A 159 12.99 -19.60 -23.60
CA ASN A 159 14.28 -19.43 -22.91
C ASN A 159 14.89 -18.04 -23.09
N ASN A 160 14.97 -17.56 -24.35
CA ASN A 160 15.54 -16.25 -24.64
C ASN A 160 14.70 -15.11 -24.06
N ILE A 161 13.36 -15.23 -24.13
CA ILE A 161 12.44 -14.25 -23.53
C ILE A 161 12.62 -14.19 -22.02
N ASN A 162 12.61 -15.36 -21.34
CA ASN A 162 12.77 -15.43 -19.89
C ASN A 162 14.15 -14.95 -19.45
N SER A 163 15.20 -15.31 -20.16
CA SER A 163 16.57 -14.81 -19.88
C SER A 163 16.64 -13.30 -20.06
N TRP A 164 16.02 -12.74 -21.10
CA TRP A 164 15.97 -11.30 -21.31
C TRP A 164 15.22 -10.61 -20.15
N ILE A 165 14.05 -11.11 -19.78
CA ILE A 165 13.27 -10.56 -18.67
C ILE A 165 14.08 -10.61 -17.37
N SER A 166 14.66 -11.75 -17.02
CA SER A 166 15.47 -11.91 -15.82
C SER A 166 16.61 -10.88 -15.77
N ASN A 167 17.39 -10.77 -16.84
CA ASN A 167 18.50 -9.81 -16.94
C ASN A 167 18.03 -8.35 -16.83
N LYS A 168 16.83 -8.04 -17.37
CA LYS A 168 16.26 -6.68 -17.38
C LYS A 168 15.45 -6.35 -16.13
N THR A 169 15.26 -7.28 -15.23
CA THR A 169 14.53 -7.06 -13.97
C THR A 169 15.41 -7.32 -12.73
N LEU A 170 16.72 -7.05 -12.83
CA LEU A 170 17.66 -7.23 -11.72
C LEU A 170 17.64 -8.67 -11.16
N ASN A 171 17.35 -9.65 -12.02
CA ASN A 171 17.08 -11.07 -11.69
C ASN A 171 15.89 -11.30 -10.75
N LEU A 172 14.98 -10.33 -10.64
CA LEU A 172 13.78 -10.43 -9.79
C LEU A 172 12.72 -11.32 -10.40
N ILE A 173 12.57 -11.29 -11.74
CA ILE A 173 11.55 -12.02 -12.46
C ILE A 173 12.22 -13.13 -13.28
N ASN A 174 12.04 -14.35 -12.81
CA ASN A 174 12.47 -15.55 -13.53
C ASN A 174 11.24 -16.31 -14.07
N ASN A 175 11.34 -16.93 -15.21
CA ASN A 175 10.26 -17.76 -15.80
C ASN A 175 8.93 -16.99 -15.99
N ALA A 176 8.99 -15.81 -16.58
CA ALA A 176 7.81 -14.96 -16.81
C ALA A 176 6.81 -15.60 -17.78
N LEU A 177 7.29 -16.32 -18.77
CA LEU A 177 6.49 -16.99 -19.81
C LEU A 177 6.77 -18.48 -19.82
N SER A 178 5.75 -19.30 -19.61
CA SER A 178 5.88 -20.77 -19.64
C SER A 178 5.71 -21.38 -21.04
N ASN A 179 4.91 -20.72 -21.91
CA ASN A 179 4.63 -21.19 -23.27
C ASN A 179 4.47 -20.00 -24.20
N PRO A 180 5.19 -19.91 -25.32
CA PRO A 180 5.11 -18.78 -26.26
C PRO A 180 3.82 -18.78 -27.09
N GLY A 181 3.07 -19.88 -27.17
CA GLY A 181 1.93 -20.09 -28.02
C GLY A 181 2.18 -21.20 -29.06
N GLU A 182 1.18 -21.54 -29.88
CA GLU A 182 1.32 -22.61 -30.91
C GLU A 182 2.17 -22.14 -32.09
N ASP A 183 1.95 -20.92 -32.60
CA ASP A 183 2.74 -20.31 -33.70
C ASP A 183 2.92 -18.81 -33.46
N PRO A 184 3.62 -18.42 -32.35
CA PRO A 184 3.77 -17.02 -32.02
C PRO A 184 4.60 -16.29 -33.06
N ARG A 185 4.12 -15.15 -33.50
CA ARG A 185 4.78 -14.30 -34.52
C ARG A 185 5.31 -13.03 -33.93
N PHE A 186 4.64 -12.57 -32.86
CA PHE A 186 4.90 -11.30 -32.22
C PHE A 186 4.58 -11.41 -30.71
N ILE A 187 5.58 -11.17 -29.87
CA ILE A 187 5.44 -11.14 -28.42
C ILE A 187 5.98 -9.80 -27.91
N LEU A 188 5.10 -9.00 -27.33
CA LEU A 188 5.45 -7.76 -26.70
C LEU A 188 5.83 -8.02 -25.23
N VAL A 189 6.99 -7.52 -24.82
CA VAL A 189 7.50 -7.68 -23.47
C VAL A 189 7.81 -6.31 -22.89
N ASN A 190 7.25 -6.04 -21.74
CA ASN A 190 7.66 -4.95 -20.90
C ASN A 190 8.09 -5.52 -19.55
N ALA A 191 9.23 -5.09 -19.05
CA ALA A 191 9.81 -5.58 -17.81
C ALA A 191 10.20 -4.40 -16.91
N LEU A 192 9.69 -4.41 -15.69
CA LEU A 192 9.98 -3.42 -14.66
C LEU A 192 10.44 -4.12 -13.40
N GLY A 193 11.66 -3.80 -12.97
CA GLY A 193 12.22 -4.23 -11.70
C GLY A 193 12.66 -3.03 -10.88
N ILE A 194 12.38 -3.06 -9.59
CA ILE A 194 12.89 -2.11 -8.62
C ILE A 194 13.55 -2.86 -7.46
N ASP A 195 14.69 -2.36 -7.01
CA ASP A 195 15.41 -2.80 -5.81
C ASP A 195 15.87 -1.54 -5.08
N MET A 196 14.92 -0.85 -4.45
CA MET A 196 15.13 0.48 -3.87
C MET A 196 15.04 0.43 -2.36
N GLU A 197 15.99 1.06 -1.70
CA GLU A 197 15.96 1.26 -0.25
C GLU A 197 14.98 2.36 0.14
N TRP A 198 14.51 2.31 1.39
CA TRP A 198 13.81 3.45 1.99
C TRP A 198 14.73 4.65 2.08
N GLU A 199 14.18 5.85 1.98
CA GLU A 199 14.93 7.09 2.22
C GLU A 199 15.57 7.07 3.61
N GLU A 200 14.79 6.65 4.61
CA GLU A 200 15.24 6.34 5.95
C GLU A 200 14.81 4.89 6.26
N LYS A 201 15.76 3.98 6.52
CA LYS A 201 15.45 2.58 6.84
C LYS A 201 14.72 2.48 8.17
N PHE A 202 13.84 1.48 8.29
CA PHE A 202 13.31 1.12 9.59
C PHE A 202 14.44 0.54 10.46
N LEU A 203 14.53 1.01 11.69
CA LEU A 203 15.56 0.52 12.61
C LEU A 203 15.28 -0.93 13.01
N LYS A 204 16.32 -1.73 13.02
CA LYS A 204 16.26 -3.11 13.50
C LYS A 204 16.47 -3.13 15.01
N CYS A 205 15.52 -3.66 15.75
CA CYS A 205 15.68 -3.92 17.14
C CYS A 205 16.17 -5.37 17.35
N LEU A 206 17.30 -5.52 17.98
CA LEU A 206 17.90 -6.80 18.35
C LEU A 206 17.61 -7.05 19.83
N GLY A 207 16.67 -7.95 20.11
CA GLY A 207 16.39 -8.44 21.45
C GLY A 207 15.77 -7.41 22.43
N GLY A 208 14.64 -7.72 23.01
CA GLY A 208 14.10 -7.00 24.17
C GLY A 208 13.65 -5.56 23.98
N CYS A 209 13.10 -5.22 22.81
CA CYS A 209 12.54 -3.88 22.55
C CYS A 209 11.26 -3.58 23.35
N ASN A 210 11.27 -3.86 24.63
CA ASN A 210 10.19 -3.48 25.55
C ASN A 210 10.32 -2.05 26.07
N ALA A 211 11.48 -1.44 25.90
CA ALA A 211 11.70 -0.06 26.30
C ALA A 211 11.27 0.88 25.18
N ILE A 212 10.11 1.49 25.33
CA ILE A 212 9.67 2.62 24.52
C ILE A 212 10.34 3.85 25.10
N TYR A 213 11.38 4.34 24.43
CA TYR A 213 11.93 5.65 24.76
C TYR A 213 11.15 6.70 23.94
N PRO A 214 10.30 7.49 24.57
CA PRO A 214 9.42 8.43 23.87
C PRO A 214 10.13 9.56 23.13
N HIS A 215 11.44 9.71 23.33
CA HIS A 215 12.26 10.78 22.77
C HIS A 215 13.10 10.37 21.57
N GLU A 216 13.05 9.11 21.16
CA GLU A 216 13.75 8.68 19.95
C GLU A 216 12.81 8.64 18.75
N LYS A 217 13.27 9.20 17.63
CA LYS A 217 12.63 9.32 16.33
C LYS A 217 12.42 7.98 15.66
N PHE A 218 11.41 7.18 15.90
CA PHE A 218 11.66 5.91 15.25
C PHE A 218 10.43 5.13 14.87
N ALA A 219 10.45 4.69 13.64
CA ALA A 219 9.84 3.46 13.23
C ALA A 219 10.81 2.32 13.59
N TRP A 220 10.52 1.55 14.59
CA TRP A 220 11.33 0.43 15.03
C TRP A 220 10.94 -0.85 14.28
N TYR A 221 11.96 -1.58 13.87
CA TYR A 221 11.83 -2.91 13.34
C TYR A 221 12.42 -3.91 14.33
N GLY A 222 11.65 -4.92 14.68
CA GLY A 222 12.10 -6.04 15.52
C GLY A 222 11.66 -7.37 14.94
N PRO A 223 12.22 -8.50 15.35
CA PRO A 223 11.72 -9.83 15.04
C PRO A 223 10.44 -10.09 15.83
N GLU A 224 9.52 -9.14 15.86
CA GLU A 224 8.32 -9.28 16.66
C GLU A 224 7.24 -9.98 15.86
N THR A 225 6.85 -11.08 16.41
CA THR A 225 5.66 -11.79 16.08
C THR A 225 4.48 -10.98 16.55
N VAL A 226 3.65 -10.54 15.66
CA VAL A 226 2.30 -10.18 16.05
C VAL A 226 1.51 -11.48 16.01
N THR A 227 1.22 -12.01 17.19
CA THR A 227 0.15 -12.98 17.39
C THR A 227 -1.20 -12.29 17.17
N ALA A 228 -1.33 -11.58 16.11
CA ALA A 228 -2.60 -11.04 15.73
C ALA A 228 -3.30 -12.11 14.91
N LYS A 229 -4.59 -12.18 15.06
CA LYS A 229 -5.50 -12.78 14.10
C LYS A 229 -5.44 -11.96 12.80
N ILE A 230 -4.23 -11.78 12.30
CA ILE A 230 -3.94 -11.05 11.09
C ILE A 230 -4.59 -11.82 9.97
N PHE A 231 -5.42 -11.15 9.21
CA PHE A 231 -6.06 -11.67 8.01
C PHE A 231 -7.00 -12.87 8.23
N ASN A 232 -7.64 -12.98 9.43
CA ASN A 232 -8.50 -14.09 9.82
C ASN A 232 -7.81 -15.47 9.91
N ASN A 233 -6.50 -15.52 9.78
CA ASN A 233 -5.68 -16.67 10.07
C ASN A 233 -5.10 -16.47 11.47
N GLU A 234 -5.07 -17.52 12.29
CA GLU A 234 -4.38 -17.51 13.59
C GLU A 234 -2.85 -17.59 13.41
N GLN A 235 -2.35 -17.26 12.22
CA GLN A 235 -0.94 -17.31 11.86
C GLN A 235 -0.21 -16.06 12.33
N GLU A 236 0.98 -16.26 12.83
CA GLU A 236 1.90 -15.20 13.19
C GLU A 236 2.55 -14.64 11.93
N ALA A 237 2.40 -13.34 11.71
CA ALA A 237 2.99 -12.66 10.57
C ALA A 237 4.29 -11.94 10.93
N ALA A 238 5.30 -12.07 10.09
CA ALA A 238 6.48 -11.23 10.15
C ALA A 238 6.12 -9.79 9.74
N GLY A 239 6.58 -8.80 10.48
CA GLY A 239 6.25 -7.42 10.16
C GLY A 239 7.19 -6.39 10.77
N ILE A 240 6.86 -5.15 10.51
CA ILE A 240 7.59 -3.97 10.96
C ILE A 240 6.76 -3.29 12.04
N LYS A 241 7.32 -3.19 13.25
CA LYS A 241 6.71 -2.43 14.34
C LYS A 241 6.96 -0.94 14.13
N ILE A 242 5.91 -0.15 14.27
CA ILE A 242 5.96 1.31 14.19
C ILE A 242 5.69 1.86 15.58
N ILE A 243 6.62 2.69 16.07
CA ILE A 243 6.46 3.45 17.31
C ILE A 243 6.96 4.86 17.03
N ALA A 244 6.13 5.86 17.30
CA ALA A 244 6.53 7.25 17.22
C ALA A 244 5.75 8.06 18.26
N SER A 245 6.36 9.11 18.78
CA SER A 245 5.68 10.03 19.69
C SER A 245 6.05 11.48 19.39
N LEU A 246 5.09 12.36 19.59
CA LEU A 246 5.27 13.80 19.50
C LEU A 246 4.79 14.43 20.79
N ASN A 247 5.66 15.16 21.44
CA ASN A 247 5.31 15.95 22.60
C ASN A 247 4.96 17.39 22.18
N ASN A 248 3.67 17.71 22.17
CA ASN A 248 3.15 19.07 22.03
C ASN A 248 2.70 19.66 23.39
N TYR A 249 3.06 19.01 24.50
CA TYR A 249 2.74 19.44 25.84
C TYR A 249 3.91 20.25 26.42
N ASP A 250 3.66 21.49 26.77
CA ASP A 250 4.64 22.31 27.49
C ASP A 250 4.35 22.22 28.99
N ILE A 251 5.09 21.36 29.67
CA ILE A 251 4.88 21.07 31.07
C ILE A 251 4.99 22.33 31.94
N VAL A 252 5.91 23.21 31.64
CA VAL A 252 6.15 24.43 32.43
C VAL A 252 5.02 25.44 32.26
N ASN A 253 4.47 25.56 31.06
CA ASN A 253 3.39 26.51 30.79
C ASN A 253 1.99 25.92 31.03
N GLU A 254 1.80 24.62 30.81
CA GLU A 254 0.51 23.93 30.97
C GLU A 254 0.25 23.50 32.42
N LEU A 255 1.28 23.01 33.13
CA LEU A 255 1.25 22.76 34.55
C LEU A 255 1.87 23.97 35.26
N LYS A 256 1.07 24.74 35.95
CA LYS A 256 1.60 25.82 36.80
C LYS A 256 2.65 25.27 37.79
N GLU A 257 3.68 26.04 38.09
CA GLU A 257 4.75 25.66 39.02
C GLU A 257 4.20 25.09 40.35
N GLU A 258 3.11 25.67 40.88
CA GLU A 258 2.43 25.21 42.08
C GLU A 258 1.97 23.74 41.95
N LYS A 259 1.44 23.33 40.77
CA LYS A 259 0.99 21.95 40.55
C LYS A 259 2.18 20.98 40.42
N ILE A 260 3.25 21.41 39.81
CA ILE A 260 4.49 20.62 39.73
C ILE A 260 5.06 20.39 41.11
N ARG A 261 5.07 21.43 41.96
CA ARG A 261 5.49 21.33 43.37
C ARG A 261 4.64 20.35 44.18
N GLU A 262 3.33 20.38 43.98
CA GLU A 262 2.39 19.41 44.58
C GLU A 262 2.74 17.98 44.20
N ILE A 263 2.95 17.72 42.88
CA ILE A 263 3.26 16.38 42.34
C ILE A 263 4.59 15.87 42.93
N VAL A 264 5.64 16.67 42.87
CA VAL A 264 6.96 16.30 43.43
C VAL A 264 6.89 16.06 44.92
N GLY A 265 6.17 16.92 45.67
CA GLY A 265 5.99 16.77 47.11
C GLY A 265 5.22 15.52 47.50
N ASN A 266 4.19 15.15 46.73
CA ASN A 266 3.44 13.92 46.97
C ASN A 266 4.27 12.67 46.66
N ALA A 267 4.99 12.65 45.52
CA ALA A 267 5.89 11.54 45.19
C ALA A 267 6.98 11.33 46.24
N TYR A 268 7.53 12.42 46.81
CA TYR A 268 8.50 12.32 47.88
C TYR A 268 7.91 11.80 49.21
N ARG A 269 6.66 12.20 49.53
CA ARG A 269 5.94 11.66 50.70
C ARG A 269 5.65 10.17 50.55
N GLU A 270 5.25 9.73 49.37
CA GLU A 270 5.02 8.30 49.06
C GLU A 270 6.32 7.51 49.19
N TYR A 271 7.42 8.03 48.61
CA TYR A 271 8.74 7.41 48.73
C TYR A 271 9.15 7.19 50.20
N LEU A 272 9.01 8.21 51.03
CA LEU A 272 9.35 8.10 52.48
C LEU A 272 8.41 7.13 53.21
N ALA A 273 7.18 6.98 52.76
CA ALA A 273 6.21 6.05 53.36
C ALA A 273 6.47 4.58 52.97
N GLU A 274 7.09 4.34 51.83
CA GLU A 274 7.40 3.00 51.33
C GLU A 274 8.78 2.48 51.77
N ASP A 275 9.69 3.34 52.24
CA ASP A 275 10.99 2.91 52.75
C ASP A 275 10.95 2.63 54.25
N PRO A 276 10.80 1.36 54.68
CA PRO A 276 10.71 1.01 56.10
C PRO A 276 12.05 1.15 56.83
N TYR A 277 13.15 1.47 56.14
CA TYR A 277 14.48 1.60 56.74
C TYR A 277 14.93 3.05 56.90
N ASP A 278 14.28 4.03 56.29
CA ASP A 278 14.55 5.45 56.53
C ASP A 278 13.67 5.98 57.67
N LEU A 279 13.91 5.44 58.89
CA LEU A 279 13.22 5.84 60.11
C LEU A 279 13.48 7.29 60.54
N ASN A 280 14.31 8.04 59.82
CA ASN A 280 14.66 9.43 60.08
C ASN A 280 14.15 10.40 59.02
N GLY A 281 13.31 9.94 58.08
CA GLY A 281 12.71 10.80 57.08
C GLY A 281 11.90 11.92 57.72
N ASP A 282 12.41 13.15 57.62
CA ASP A 282 11.72 14.34 58.16
C ASP A 282 10.58 14.73 57.20
N LEU A 283 9.37 14.34 57.57
CA LEU A 283 8.12 14.70 56.86
C LEU A 283 7.64 16.13 57.19
N SER A 284 8.47 16.97 57.83
CA SER A 284 8.12 18.39 58.06
C SER A 284 7.94 19.09 56.69
N GLU A 285 6.99 20.00 56.63
CA GLU A 285 6.75 20.83 55.42
C GLU A 285 8.00 21.63 55.03
N GLU A 286 8.86 21.98 55.99
CA GLU A 286 10.12 22.67 55.72
C GLU A 286 11.09 21.76 54.95
N ASN A 287 11.22 20.50 55.35
CA ASN A 287 12.10 19.55 54.68
C ASN A 287 11.53 19.13 53.31
N ILE A 288 10.22 18.90 53.24
CA ILE A 288 9.54 18.61 51.98
C ILE A 288 9.75 19.75 50.99
N ASN A 289 9.56 21.01 51.40
CA ASN A 289 9.79 22.17 50.54
C ASN A 289 11.26 22.31 50.12
N LYS A 290 12.20 21.97 50.98
CA LYS A 290 13.62 21.96 50.64
C LYS A 290 13.92 20.93 49.56
N VAL A 291 13.45 19.70 49.74
CA VAL A 291 13.61 18.61 48.76
C VAL A 291 12.91 18.94 47.45
N VAL A 292 11.68 19.46 47.50
CA VAL A 292 10.95 19.90 46.30
C VAL A 292 11.74 20.96 45.52
N ASN A 293 12.35 21.94 46.23
CA ASN A 293 13.18 22.96 45.59
C ASN A 293 14.45 22.36 44.93
N GLU A 294 15.09 21.41 45.62
CA GLU A 294 16.29 20.72 45.10
C GLU A 294 16.02 19.85 43.90
N TYR A 295 14.86 19.19 43.85
CA TYR A 295 14.50 18.25 42.82
C TYR A 295 13.63 18.86 41.69
N LEU A 296 13.04 20.03 41.92
CA LEU A 296 12.15 20.66 40.93
C LEU A 296 12.84 20.88 39.58
N ASP A 297 14.05 21.42 39.58
CA ASP A 297 14.81 21.67 38.36
C ASP A 297 15.19 20.36 37.67
N LYS A 298 15.62 19.35 38.43
CA LYS A 298 15.93 18.02 37.92
C LYS A 298 14.68 17.31 37.38
N TYR A 299 13.55 17.47 38.06
CA TYR A 299 12.27 16.91 37.62
C TYR A 299 11.82 17.54 36.30
N ILE A 300 11.86 18.87 36.18
CA ILE A 300 11.54 19.60 34.95
C ILE A 300 12.51 19.22 33.84
N GLU A 301 13.82 19.09 34.14
CA GLU A 301 14.82 18.66 33.16
C GLU A 301 14.57 17.20 32.69
N ASN A 302 14.26 16.30 33.62
CA ASN A 302 13.95 14.90 33.32
C ASN A 302 12.68 14.77 32.48
N ILE A 303 11.61 15.48 32.83
CA ILE A 303 10.38 15.50 32.07
C ILE A 303 10.63 16.09 30.67
N ASN A 304 11.31 17.21 30.57
CA ASN A 304 11.65 17.83 29.29
C ASN A 304 12.59 16.96 28.44
N SER A 305 13.45 16.15 29.06
CA SER A 305 14.28 15.18 28.35
C SER A 305 13.47 13.98 27.85
N ASN A 306 12.56 13.47 28.68
CA ASN A 306 11.71 12.31 28.37
C ASN A 306 10.59 12.66 27.36
N TYR A 307 10.09 13.88 27.41
CA TYR A 307 9.04 14.38 26.53
C TYR A 307 9.53 15.53 25.65
N LYS A 308 10.82 15.55 25.34
CA LYS A 308 11.41 16.59 24.50
C LYS A 308 10.65 16.73 23.20
N ARG A 309 10.29 17.97 22.88
CA ARG A 309 9.64 18.31 21.62
C ARG A 309 10.45 17.75 20.47
N ILE A 310 9.83 16.87 19.68
CA ILE A 310 10.50 16.29 18.52
C ILE A 310 10.48 17.32 17.42
N ASP A 311 11.59 17.99 17.18
CA ASP A 311 11.75 18.95 16.08
C ASP A 311 11.86 18.29 14.71
N LYS A 312 12.01 16.95 14.68
CA LYS A 312 12.11 16.19 13.43
C LYS A 312 10.83 15.44 13.16
N THR A 313 10.41 15.56 11.92
CA THR A 313 9.25 14.82 11.41
C THR A 313 9.55 13.32 11.37
N THR A 314 8.52 12.51 11.50
CA THR A 314 8.63 11.10 11.13
C THR A 314 8.98 10.98 9.65
N ASP A 315 9.76 9.97 9.32
CA ASP A 315 10.12 9.57 7.96
C ASP A 315 8.99 8.82 7.24
N PHE A 316 7.82 8.75 7.85
CA PHE A 316 6.59 8.20 7.28
C PHE A 316 5.42 9.16 7.50
N SER A 317 4.40 9.01 6.68
CA SER A 317 3.12 9.72 6.82
C SER A 317 2.00 8.73 7.10
N HIS A 318 1.00 9.16 7.82
CA HIS A 318 -0.16 8.34 8.16
C HIS A 318 -1.46 9.11 8.08
N TYR A 319 -2.54 8.39 7.93
CA TYR A 319 -3.91 8.87 8.11
C TYR A 319 -4.77 7.73 8.66
N VAL A 320 -5.52 8.01 9.71
CA VAL A 320 -6.44 7.05 10.35
C VAL A 320 -7.78 7.72 10.59
N ASP A 321 -8.85 7.07 10.16
CA ASP A 321 -10.22 7.41 10.51
C ASP A 321 -11.03 6.14 10.78
N THR A 322 -12.34 6.25 10.98
CA THR A 322 -13.22 5.10 11.24
C THR A 322 -13.32 4.12 10.06
N ASN A 323 -12.96 4.54 8.85
CA ASN A 323 -13.13 3.76 7.64
C ASN A 323 -11.85 3.11 7.15
N ILE A 324 -10.70 3.79 7.35
CA ILE A 324 -9.41 3.34 6.82
C ILE A 324 -8.26 3.64 7.76
N LYS A 325 -7.19 2.87 7.61
CA LYS A 325 -5.83 3.23 8.01
C LYS A 325 -4.98 3.36 6.76
N ALA A 326 -4.19 4.44 6.68
CA ALA A 326 -3.26 4.66 5.58
C ALA A 326 -1.86 4.97 6.09
N PHE A 327 -0.87 4.42 5.42
CA PHE A 327 0.55 4.59 5.70
C PHE A 327 1.28 4.93 4.41
N ALA A 328 2.22 5.87 4.45
CA ALA A 328 3.07 6.15 3.32
C ALA A 328 4.52 6.39 3.75
N LYS A 329 5.46 5.87 2.95
CA LYS A 329 6.90 6.02 3.16
C LYS A 329 7.61 6.17 1.84
N ASP A 330 8.60 7.05 1.81
CA ASP A 330 9.35 7.36 0.60
C ASP A 330 10.56 6.42 0.44
N LEU A 331 10.83 6.05 -0.80
CA LEU A 331 12.07 5.38 -1.20
C LEU A 331 13.14 6.44 -1.50
N LYS A 332 14.41 6.06 -1.43
CA LYS A 332 15.53 6.93 -1.82
C LYS A 332 15.33 7.44 -3.25
N GLU A 333 15.71 8.68 -3.46
CA GLU A 333 15.72 9.24 -4.80
C GLU A 333 16.79 8.58 -5.67
N TYR A 334 16.37 8.13 -6.84
CA TYR A 334 17.24 7.56 -7.87
C TYR A 334 17.05 8.30 -9.20
N ASN A 335 18.09 9.00 -9.65
CA ASN A 335 18.08 9.71 -10.94
C ASN A 335 16.91 10.70 -11.10
N GLY A 336 16.60 11.45 -10.06
CA GLY A 336 15.53 12.45 -10.05
C GLY A 336 14.13 11.86 -9.91
N THR A 337 14.01 10.58 -9.61
CA THR A 337 12.72 9.89 -9.35
C THR A 337 12.67 9.46 -7.90
N THR A 338 11.71 9.97 -7.14
CA THR A 338 11.39 9.53 -5.79
C THR A 338 10.09 8.74 -5.83
N LEU A 339 10.15 7.46 -5.50
CA LEU A 339 8.97 6.63 -5.37
C LEU A 339 8.44 6.67 -3.93
N GLN A 340 7.13 6.61 -3.80
CA GLN A 340 6.43 6.55 -2.53
C GLN A 340 5.57 5.28 -2.49
N TYR A 341 5.77 4.49 -1.45
CA TYR A 341 4.88 3.40 -1.09
C TYR A 341 3.70 3.95 -0.28
N VAL A 342 2.48 3.62 -0.68
CA VAL A 342 1.24 3.98 0.02
C VAL A 342 0.44 2.73 0.25
N ALA A 343 0.17 2.39 1.52
CA ALA A 343 -0.71 1.29 1.92
C ALA A 343 -2.03 1.83 2.44
N ILE A 344 -3.14 1.19 2.12
CA ILE A 344 -4.49 1.56 2.57
C ILE A 344 -5.23 0.30 3.01
N MET A 345 -5.60 0.25 4.29
CA MET A 345 -6.36 -0.82 4.90
C MET A 345 -7.76 -0.34 5.26
N PRO A 346 -8.82 -0.90 4.67
CA PRO A 346 -10.19 -0.61 5.10
C PRO A 346 -10.45 -1.23 6.49
N GLN A 347 -11.14 -0.46 7.36
CA GLN A 347 -11.52 -0.89 8.70
C GLN A 347 -12.99 -1.32 8.77
N SER A 348 -13.86 -0.62 8.06
CA SER A 348 -15.32 -0.77 8.12
C SER A 348 -15.89 -1.77 7.11
N GLU A 349 -15.11 -2.22 6.14
CA GLU A 349 -15.53 -3.17 5.12
C GLU A 349 -14.38 -4.10 4.70
N GLU A 350 -14.72 -5.18 4.01
CA GLU A 350 -13.75 -6.10 3.41
C GLU A 350 -13.00 -5.43 2.25
N LEU A 351 -11.72 -5.77 2.06
CA LEU A 351 -10.88 -5.19 1.03
C LEU A 351 -11.43 -5.33 -0.39
N ASP A 352 -12.04 -6.48 -0.73
CA ASP A 352 -12.62 -6.70 -2.05
C ASP A 352 -13.85 -5.81 -2.32
N SER A 353 -14.62 -5.48 -1.29
CA SER A 353 -15.70 -4.50 -1.35
C SER A 353 -15.16 -3.08 -1.54
N TYR A 354 -14.14 -2.73 -0.79
CA TYR A 354 -13.46 -1.44 -0.87
C TYR A 354 -12.87 -1.20 -2.27
N ILE A 355 -12.16 -2.19 -2.83
CA ILE A 355 -11.55 -2.12 -4.17
C ILE A 355 -12.60 -1.90 -5.26
N LYS A 356 -13.78 -2.52 -5.17
CA LYS A 356 -14.85 -2.31 -6.16
C LYS A 356 -15.31 -0.85 -6.25
N ASN A 357 -15.20 -0.11 -5.15
CA ASN A 357 -15.75 1.23 -5.00
C ASN A 357 -14.70 2.34 -4.96
N ILE A 358 -13.41 1.98 -4.92
CA ILE A 358 -12.31 2.93 -4.92
C ILE A 358 -12.06 3.50 -6.33
N ASN A 359 -11.60 4.73 -6.41
CA ASN A 359 -11.17 5.38 -7.64
C ASN A 359 -9.98 6.30 -7.37
N ALA A 360 -9.35 6.81 -8.43
CA ALA A 360 -8.18 7.67 -8.33
C ALA A 360 -8.43 8.93 -7.48
N SER A 361 -9.63 9.52 -7.59
CA SER A 361 -9.99 10.70 -6.79
C SER A 361 -9.98 10.42 -5.29
N LYS A 362 -10.53 9.28 -4.85
CA LYS A 362 -10.53 8.87 -3.43
C LYS A 362 -9.12 8.55 -2.94
N ILE A 363 -8.29 7.90 -3.76
CA ILE A 363 -6.89 7.65 -3.41
C ILE A 363 -6.14 8.96 -3.25
N ASN A 364 -6.30 9.91 -4.17
CA ASN A 364 -5.68 11.24 -4.08
C ASN A 364 -6.16 12.01 -2.84
N GLU A 365 -7.45 11.89 -2.47
CA GLU A 365 -7.96 12.48 -1.23
C GLU A 365 -7.25 11.89 0.01
N ILE A 366 -7.05 10.59 0.05
CA ILE A 366 -6.33 9.92 1.15
C ILE A 366 -4.87 10.39 1.18
N ILE A 367 -4.19 10.43 0.03
CA ILE A 367 -2.81 10.91 -0.08
C ILE A 367 -2.68 12.35 0.45
N ASN A 368 -3.64 13.22 0.13
CA ASN A 368 -3.65 14.61 0.61
C ASN A 368 -3.93 14.74 2.12
N LYS A 369 -4.51 13.73 2.74
CA LYS A 369 -4.75 13.67 4.20
C LYS A 369 -3.59 13.07 4.98
N LEU A 370 -2.62 12.45 4.31
CA LEU A 370 -1.45 11.90 4.97
C LEU A 370 -0.64 12.98 5.69
N LYS A 371 -0.28 12.74 6.93
CA LYS A 371 0.48 13.66 7.79
C LYS A 371 1.70 12.97 8.36
N ASN A 372 2.80 13.69 8.41
CA ASN A 372 3.93 13.33 9.26
C ASN A 372 3.66 13.76 10.69
N LEU A 373 4.30 13.11 11.65
CA LEU A 373 4.22 13.50 13.06
C LEU A 373 5.10 14.75 13.28
N LYS A 374 4.48 15.92 13.14
CA LYS A 374 5.07 17.24 13.35
C LYS A 374 4.17 18.08 14.27
N SER A 375 4.78 18.97 15.05
CA SER A 375 4.04 19.86 15.96
C SER A 375 2.90 20.63 15.28
N GLU A 376 3.12 21.15 14.07
CA GLU A 376 2.13 21.92 13.30
C GLU A 376 0.90 21.12 12.84
N ASN A 377 1.01 19.78 12.84
CA ASN A 377 -0.04 18.89 12.37
C ASN A 377 -0.93 18.35 13.49
N PHE A 378 -0.57 18.56 14.76
CA PHE A 378 -1.21 17.96 15.91
C PHE A 378 -1.55 19.00 16.98
N LYS A 379 -2.48 18.64 17.84
CA LYS A 379 -3.05 19.51 18.85
C LYS A 379 -2.02 19.85 19.92
N ASP A 380 -1.96 21.13 20.31
CA ASP A 380 -1.19 21.57 21.46
C ASP A 380 -1.78 21.02 22.77
N GLY A 381 -0.94 20.86 23.78
CA GLY A 381 -1.33 20.39 25.09
C GLY A 381 -1.58 18.88 25.19
N VAL A 382 -1.06 18.08 24.24
CA VAL A 382 -1.16 16.61 24.28
C VAL A 382 0.15 15.97 23.80
N ILE A 383 0.37 14.72 24.21
CA ILE A 383 1.36 13.82 23.60
C ILE A 383 0.63 12.97 22.58
N THR A 384 1.01 13.04 21.32
CA THR A 384 0.51 12.13 20.28
C THR A 384 1.45 10.95 20.18
N LYS A 385 0.91 9.73 20.37
CA LYS A 385 1.65 8.48 20.29
C LYS A 385 1.08 7.62 19.18
N ILE A 386 1.95 7.22 18.24
CA ILE A 386 1.61 6.26 17.20
C ILE A 386 2.22 4.92 17.58
N THR A 387 1.40 3.89 17.57
CA THR A 387 1.84 2.51 17.64
C THR A 387 1.25 1.77 16.45
N GLY A 388 2.00 0.81 15.89
CA GLY A 388 1.49 0.10 14.74
C GLY A 388 2.36 -1.06 14.32
N PHE A 389 1.87 -1.76 13.30
CA PHE A 389 2.53 -2.90 12.71
C PHE A 389 2.15 -3.00 11.24
N ILE A 390 3.15 -3.13 10.37
CA ILE A 390 2.93 -3.35 8.94
C ILE A 390 3.52 -4.70 8.56
N PRO A 391 2.71 -5.66 8.08
CA PRO A 391 3.18 -6.98 7.69
C PRO A 391 4.18 -6.91 6.55
N LYS A 392 5.24 -7.71 6.63
CA LYS A 392 6.13 -7.98 5.49
C LYS A 392 5.47 -8.92 4.51
N PHE A 393 5.81 -8.79 3.26
CA PHE A 393 5.33 -9.69 2.23
C PHE A 393 6.37 -9.87 1.12
N LYS A 394 6.29 -11.03 0.48
CA LYS A 394 7.07 -11.38 -0.70
C LYS A 394 6.26 -12.31 -1.57
N PHE A 395 5.99 -11.91 -2.80
CA PHE A 395 5.30 -12.76 -3.75
C PHE A 395 5.52 -12.33 -5.18
N ASP A 396 5.27 -13.23 -6.11
CA ASP A 396 5.15 -12.93 -7.52
C ASP A 396 3.70 -13.14 -8.00
N TYR A 397 3.35 -12.42 -9.04
CA TYR A 397 2.02 -12.47 -9.61
C TYR A 397 2.10 -12.44 -11.14
N SER A 398 1.33 -13.31 -11.77
CA SER A 398 1.16 -13.33 -13.23
C SER A 398 -0.25 -12.93 -13.58
N LEU A 399 -0.38 -11.87 -14.35
CA LEU A 399 -1.63 -11.37 -14.87
C LEU A 399 -1.73 -11.70 -16.36
N ASN A 400 -2.73 -12.50 -16.74
CA ASN A 400 -3.13 -12.62 -18.12
C ASN A 400 -4.18 -11.55 -18.42
N PHE A 401 -3.72 -10.37 -18.81
CA PHE A 401 -4.59 -9.21 -18.96
C PHE A 401 -5.30 -9.12 -20.33
N GLN A 402 -5.21 -10.16 -21.16
CA GLN A 402 -5.92 -10.20 -22.44
C GLN A 402 -7.44 -10.09 -22.28
N ASP A 403 -8.02 -10.81 -21.33
CA ASP A 403 -9.46 -10.78 -21.09
C ASP A 403 -9.89 -9.48 -20.41
N ASP A 404 -9.04 -8.92 -19.57
CA ASP A 404 -9.25 -7.59 -18.98
C ASP A 404 -9.24 -6.49 -20.05
N LEU A 405 -8.26 -6.51 -20.95
CA LEU A 405 -8.20 -5.56 -22.06
C LEU A 405 -9.41 -5.69 -23.00
N LYS A 406 -9.89 -6.91 -23.26
CA LYS A 406 -11.14 -7.11 -24.00
C LYS A 406 -12.34 -6.50 -23.26
N THR A 407 -12.39 -6.63 -21.94
CA THR A 407 -13.43 -6.02 -21.11
C THR A 407 -13.35 -4.50 -21.18
N LEU A 408 -12.16 -3.93 -21.29
CA LEU A 408 -11.92 -2.50 -21.50
C LEU A 408 -12.19 -2.04 -22.94
N GLY A 409 -12.56 -2.96 -23.86
CA GLY A 409 -12.92 -2.64 -25.24
C GLY A 409 -11.78 -2.78 -26.25
N ILE A 410 -10.60 -3.27 -25.86
CA ILE A 410 -9.50 -3.60 -26.78
C ILE A 410 -9.66 -5.06 -27.18
N THR A 411 -10.32 -5.30 -28.29
CA THR A 411 -10.70 -6.66 -28.75
C THR A 411 -10.03 -7.08 -30.07
N ASP A 412 -9.91 -6.16 -31.01
CA ASP A 412 -9.56 -6.47 -32.39
C ASP A 412 -8.11 -6.96 -32.51
N ILE A 413 -7.18 -6.44 -31.72
CA ILE A 413 -5.77 -6.86 -31.74
C ILE A 413 -5.57 -8.33 -31.34
N PHE A 414 -6.55 -8.94 -30.68
CA PHE A 414 -6.54 -10.36 -30.27
C PHE A 414 -7.29 -11.29 -31.24
N ASP A 415 -7.91 -10.75 -32.30
CA ASP A 415 -8.64 -11.50 -33.30
C ASP A 415 -7.86 -11.49 -34.62
N LYS A 416 -7.40 -12.68 -35.07
CA LYS A 416 -6.61 -12.82 -36.30
C LYS A 416 -7.28 -12.28 -37.57
N ASN A 417 -8.61 -12.16 -37.58
CA ASN A 417 -9.39 -11.69 -38.74
C ASN A 417 -9.68 -10.18 -38.66
N LYS A 418 -9.49 -9.56 -37.48
CA LYS A 418 -9.81 -8.13 -37.23
C LYS A 418 -8.59 -7.29 -36.95
N ALA A 419 -7.52 -7.92 -36.43
CA ALA A 419 -6.30 -7.22 -36.07
C ALA A 419 -5.71 -6.46 -37.25
N ASP A 420 -5.64 -5.15 -37.13
CA ASP A 420 -4.94 -4.29 -38.10
C ASP A 420 -3.57 -3.90 -37.51
N MET A 421 -2.59 -4.75 -37.81
CA MET A 421 -1.18 -4.57 -37.42
C MET A 421 -0.35 -4.02 -38.59
N THR A 422 -0.98 -3.31 -39.51
CA THR A 422 -0.32 -2.79 -40.73
C THR A 422 0.70 -1.68 -40.44
N GLY A 423 0.75 -1.15 -39.24
CA GLY A 423 1.87 -0.30 -38.76
C GLY A 423 3.18 -1.08 -38.61
N ILE A 424 3.11 -2.37 -38.23
CA ILE A 424 4.26 -3.25 -37.99
C ILE A 424 4.75 -3.90 -39.29
N THR A 425 3.81 -4.44 -40.08
CA THR A 425 4.12 -5.26 -41.26
C THR A 425 3.03 -5.20 -42.31
N SER A 426 3.36 -5.54 -43.57
CA SER A 426 2.37 -5.74 -44.63
C SER A 426 1.80 -7.17 -44.67
N GLU A 427 2.36 -8.07 -43.87
CA GLU A 427 1.85 -9.42 -43.74
C GLU A 427 0.46 -9.46 -43.11
N LYS A 428 -0.39 -10.38 -43.58
CA LYS A 428 -1.74 -10.56 -43.05
C LYS A 428 -1.77 -11.53 -41.86
N ASN A 429 -2.83 -11.46 -41.07
CA ASN A 429 -3.11 -12.37 -39.95
C ASN A 429 -2.04 -12.31 -38.82
N ILE A 430 -1.42 -11.16 -38.63
CA ILE A 430 -0.63 -10.87 -37.43
C ILE A 430 -1.55 -10.26 -36.39
N PHE A 431 -1.52 -10.81 -35.18
CA PHE A 431 -2.34 -10.42 -34.05
C PHE A 431 -1.59 -10.72 -32.76
N VAL A 432 -2.05 -10.15 -31.65
CA VAL A 432 -1.50 -10.42 -30.30
C VAL A 432 -2.10 -11.73 -29.79
N GLU A 433 -1.30 -12.79 -29.74
CA GLU A 433 -1.79 -14.09 -29.30
C GLU A 433 -1.90 -14.15 -27.77
N LYS A 434 -0.97 -13.50 -27.06
CA LYS A 434 -0.94 -13.44 -25.59
C LYS A 434 -0.55 -12.06 -25.10
N ALA A 435 -1.21 -11.63 -24.04
CA ALA A 435 -0.89 -10.43 -23.28
C ALA A 435 -0.69 -10.82 -21.81
N ILE A 436 0.56 -10.98 -21.41
CA ILE A 436 0.95 -11.43 -20.07
C ILE A 436 1.80 -10.36 -19.42
N HIS A 437 1.46 -10.06 -18.18
CA HIS A 437 2.28 -9.23 -17.32
C HIS A 437 2.69 -10.04 -16.08
N LYS A 438 3.96 -9.99 -15.72
CA LYS A 438 4.47 -10.59 -14.49
C LYS A 438 5.20 -9.54 -13.67
N ALA A 439 4.89 -9.52 -12.39
CA ALA A 439 5.55 -8.67 -11.41
C ALA A 439 5.97 -9.49 -10.20
N ASN A 440 7.04 -9.06 -9.54
CA ASN A 440 7.52 -9.56 -8.26
C ASN A 440 7.66 -8.39 -7.31
N ILE A 441 7.35 -8.61 -6.05
CA ILE A 441 7.51 -7.60 -5.00
C ILE A 441 7.89 -8.24 -3.68
N GLU A 442 8.78 -7.56 -2.96
CA GLU A 442 9.16 -7.89 -1.60
C GLU A 442 9.20 -6.60 -0.77
N PHE A 443 8.42 -6.55 0.30
CA PHE A 443 8.39 -5.44 1.25
C PHE A 443 9.16 -5.82 2.50
N THR A 444 10.23 -5.08 2.79
CA THR A 444 11.14 -5.32 3.91
C THR A 444 11.40 -4.05 4.71
N GLN A 445 12.12 -4.20 5.83
CA GLN A 445 12.59 -3.08 6.64
C GLN A 445 13.63 -2.20 5.94
N ASP A 446 14.33 -2.72 4.93
CA ASP A 446 15.40 -2.01 4.23
C ASP A 446 14.89 -1.26 3.01
N GLY A 447 13.78 -1.72 2.43
CA GLY A 447 13.22 -1.16 1.22
C GLY A 447 12.20 -2.07 0.53
N ILE A 448 11.92 -1.73 -0.70
CA ILE A 448 11.23 -2.62 -1.63
C ILE A 448 12.32 -3.42 -2.33
N LYS A 449 12.44 -4.65 -1.90
CA LYS A 449 13.52 -5.60 -2.13
C LYS A 449 14.94 -5.07 -1.86
N ALA A 450 15.43 -5.35 -0.69
CA ALA A 450 16.86 -5.27 -0.37
C ALA A 450 17.23 -6.40 0.59
N SER A 451 18.40 -6.98 0.42
CA SER A 451 18.95 -7.92 1.39
C SER A 451 20.31 -7.41 1.86
N ALA A 452 20.37 -6.88 3.08
CA ALA A 452 21.62 -6.70 3.82
C ALA A 452 21.33 -6.55 5.31
N ALA A 453 22.14 -7.23 6.13
CA ALA A 453 22.08 -7.16 7.58
C ALA A 453 23.08 -6.14 8.10
N SER A 454 22.67 -5.30 9.04
CA SER A 454 23.59 -4.49 9.85
C SER A 454 23.13 -4.49 11.30
N THR A 455 24.09 -4.70 12.19
CA THR A 455 23.95 -4.83 13.64
C THR A 455 24.25 -3.51 14.34
N PHE A 456 23.48 -3.18 15.38
CA PHE A 456 23.82 -2.10 16.29
C PHE A 456 23.56 -2.54 17.74
N GLU A 457 24.53 -2.28 18.64
CA GLU A 457 24.43 -2.56 20.08
C GLU A 457 24.01 -1.32 20.85
N GLY A 458 23.10 -1.49 21.81
CA GLY A 458 22.70 -0.44 22.75
C GLY A 458 22.51 -0.98 24.17
N GLY A 459 23.14 -0.33 25.15
CA GLY A 459 23.24 -0.79 26.53
C GLY A 459 22.04 -0.39 27.40
N LEU A 460 21.88 -1.15 28.48
CA LEU A 460 20.86 -1.02 29.53
C LEU A 460 21.23 0.06 30.56
N GLY A 461 20.27 0.89 30.92
CA GLY A 461 20.36 1.85 32.03
C GLY A 461 19.34 1.50 33.14
N SER A 462 19.76 1.63 34.36
CA SER A 462 19.07 1.25 35.61
C SER A 462 17.95 2.24 35.98
N GLY A 463 16.91 1.70 36.64
CA GLY A 463 15.68 2.40 36.98
C GLY A 463 15.86 3.61 37.90
N GLU A 464 15.12 4.64 37.60
CA GLU A 464 14.89 5.83 38.42
C GLU A 464 13.38 6.03 38.58
N PHE A 465 13.02 6.77 39.61
CA PHE A 465 11.68 7.10 40.09
C PHE A 465 10.67 7.32 38.97
N ASP A 466 9.56 6.60 39.02
CA ASP A 466 8.38 6.81 38.15
C ASP A 466 7.53 7.95 38.75
N TYR A 467 7.70 9.15 38.22
CA TYR A 467 6.83 10.27 38.51
C TYR A 467 5.68 10.23 37.50
N SER A 468 4.62 9.49 37.81
CA SER A 468 3.41 9.53 37.01
C SER A 468 2.68 10.86 37.20
N PHE A 469 2.59 11.65 36.16
CA PHE A 469 1.63 12.72 36.09
C PHE A 469 0.78 12.53 34.83
N ASP A 470 -0.50 12.83 34.95
CA ASP A 470 -1.47 12.62 33.85
C ASP A 470 -1.28 13.67 32.74
N VAL A 471 -0.41 13.36 31.79
CA VAL A 471 -0.33 14.11 30.55
C VAL A 471 -1.39 13.57 29.59
N PRO A 472 -2.19 14.42 28.97
CA PRO A 472 -3.14 13.97 27.94
C PRO A 472 -2.41 13.28 26.79
N ILE A 473 -2.72 12.00 26.55
CA ILE A 473 -2.14 11.19 25.49
C ILE A 473 -3.22 10.91 24.44
N GLU A 474 -2.92 11.24 23.19
CA GLU A 474 -3.70 10.81 22.03
C GLU A 474 -2.99 9.61 21.38
N GLU A 475 -3.61 8.45 21.45
CA GLU A 475 -3.06 7.23 20.85
C GLU A 475 -3.63 7.00 19.45
N ILE A 476 -2.75 6.77 18.48
CA ILE A 476 -3.09 6.43 17.10
C ILE A 476 -2.59 5.02 16.83
N ASP A 477 -3.52 4.10 16.61
CA ASP A 477 -3.21 2.72 16.22
C ASP A 477 -3.07 2.61 14.70
N LEU A 478 -1.84 2.36 14.23
CA LEU A 478 -1.48 2.16 12.83
C LEU A 478 -1.20 0.68 12.52
N THR A 479 -1.84 -0.24 13.23
CA THR A 479 -1.70 -1.68 12.99
C THR A 479 -2.49 -2.10 11.75
N PHE A 480 -1.81 -2.71 10.79
CA PHE A 480 -2.40 -3.33 9.60
C PHE A 480 -2.67 -4.81 9.89
N ASP A 481 -3.82 -5.08 10.48
CA ASP A 481 -4.25 -6.41 10.93
C ASP A 481 -5.27 -7.09 10.00
N LYS A 482 -5.59 -6.47 8.86
CA LYS A 482 -6.52 -6.96 7.85
C LYS A 482 -5.90 -6.85 6.46
N PRO A 483 -6.47 -7.55 5.45
CA PRO A 483 -6.06 -7.37 4.07
C PRO A 483 -6.09 -5.91 3.64
N TYR A 484 -5.08 -5.49 2.89
CA TYR A 484 -4.93 -4.11 2.45
C TYR A 484 -4.43 -4.00 1.01
N MET A 485 -4.64 -2.86 0.39
CA MET A 485 -4.06 -2.52 -0.90
C MET A 485 -2.84 -1.64 -0.72
N PHE A 486 -1.97 -1.67 -1.72
CA PHE A 486 -0.84 -0.74 -1.80
C PHE A 486 -0.65 -0.19 -3.20
N ILE A 487 0.03 0.96 -3.26
CA ILE A 487 0.44 1.65 -4.47
C ILE A 487 1.90 2.06 -4.30
N ILE A 488 2.72 1.87 -5.32
CA ILE A 488 4.03 2.50 -5.44
C ILE A 488 3.93 3.49 -6.58
N ARG A 489 4.13 4.78 -6.27
CA ARG A 489 3.94 5.87 -7.22
C ARG A 489 5.16 6.80 -7.27
N ASP A 490 5.36 7.45 -8.38
CA ASP A 490 6.22 8.63 -8.44
C ASP A 490 5.59 9.73 -7.56
N LYS A 491 6.31 10.16 -6.53
CA LYS A 491 5.82 11.13 -5.53
C LYS A 491 5.45 12.47 -6.17
N ASN A 492 6.17 12.87 -7.22
CA ASN A 492 6.01 14.17 -7.86
C ASN A 492 4.86 14.19 -8.87
N SER A 493 4.81 13.23 -9.78
CA SER A 493 3.78 13.17 -10.82
C SER A 493 2.51 12.43 -10.38
N GLY A 494 2.61 11.55 -9.41
CA GLY A 494 1.54 10.66 -9.01
C GLY A 494 1.43 9.39 -9.89
N GLU A 495 2.24 9.25 -10.94
CA GLU A 495 2.21 8.11 -11.85
C GLU A 495 2.46 6.80 -11.11
N VAL A 496 1.57 5.83 -11.30
CA VAL A 496 1.61 4.57 -10.55
C VAL A 496 2.51 3.56 -11.24
N TRP A 497 3.55 3.14 -10.52
CA TRP A 497 4.51 2.13 -10.97
C TRP A 497 4.03 0.72 -10.66
N PHE A 498 3.53 0.51 -9.45
CA PHE A 498 2.95 -0.76 -9.01
C PHE A 498 1.70 -0.52 -8.19
N THR A 499 0.78 -1.45 -8.26
CA THR A 499 -0.34 -1.57 -7.33
C THR A 499 -0.59 -3.03 -7.01
N GLY A 500 -1.16 -3.29 -5.85
CA GLY A 500 -1.43 -4.65 -5.45
C GLY A 500 -2.27 -4.77 -4.18
N THR A 501 -2.44 -6.00 -3.75
CA THR A 501 -3.16 -6.39 -2.54
C THR A 501 -2.34 -7.38 -1.74
N VAL A 502 -2.43 -7.29 -0.43
CA VAL A 502 -1.84 -8.24 0.53
C VAL A 502 -2.98 -8.89 1.29
N TYR A 503 -3.18 -10.17 1.06
CA TYR A 503 -4.11 -11.05 1.78
C TYR A 503 -3.36 -12.07 2.63
N GLU A 504 -2.15 -12.43 2.22
CA GLU A 504 -1.29 -13.40 2.86
C GLU A 504 0.09 -12.78 3.04
N PRO A 505 0.41 -12.24 4.23
CA PRO A 505 1.73 -11.72 4.54
C PRO A 505 2.75 -12.85 4.68
N LEU A 506 4.03 -12.51 4.86
CA LEU A 506 5.05 -13.48 5.23
C LEU A 506 4.74 -14.05 6.63
N GLU A 507 4.74 -15.37 6.72
CA GLU A 507 4.69 -16.08 7.99
C GLU A 507 5.96 -15.79 8.80
N TRP A 508 5.79 -15.56 10.11
CA TRP A 508 6.95 -15.42 10.97
C TRP A 508 7.63 -16.77 11.15
N THR A 509 8.93 -16.80 10.90
CA THR A 509 9.78 -17.93 11.23
C THR A 509 10.84 -17.47 12.19
N LYS A 510 11.08 -18.21 13.27
CA LYS A 510 12.16 -17.89 14.21
C LYS A 510 13.47 -17.78 13.41
N ASP A 511 14.10 -16.61 13.44
CA ASP A 511 15.41 -16.42 12.82
C ASP A 511 16.40 -17.39 13.51
N PRO A 512 17.12 -18.26 12.78
CA PRO A 512 18.10 -19.15 13.38
C PRO A 512 19.20 -18.40 14.14
N ASP A 513 19.45 -17.12 13.79
CA ASP A 513 20.42 -16.25 14.47
C ASP A 513 19.78 -15.43 15.62
N TYR A 514 18.50 -15.69 15.95
CA TYR A 514 17.84 -15.04 17.06
C TYR A 514 18.31 -15.66 18.39
N CYS A 515 19.23 -14.98 19.06
CA CYS A 515 19.55 -15.24 20.46
C CYS A 515 18.40 -14.78 21.36
N ASN A 516 17.76 -15.69 22.06
CA ASN A 516 16.87 -15.33 23.16
C ASN A 516 17.75 -14.68 24.25
N ALA A 517 17.36 -13.54 24.78
CA ALA A 517 18.13 -12.82 25.82
C ALA A 517 18.46 -13.69 27.06
N ASN A 518 17.82 -14.86 27.18
CA ASN A 518 18.10 -15.88 28.19
C ASN A 518 19.08 -16.99 27.73
N GLU A 519 19.52 -16.99 26.47
CA GLU A 519 20.40 -18.01 25.88
C GLU A 519 21.72 -17.43 25.33
N CYS A 520 21.90 -16.12 25.37
CA CYS A 520 23.14 -15.41 25.18
C CYS A 520 23.62 -14.83 26.50
#